data_556933090408cfa20a6824ce354a8373
#
_entry.id   556933090408cfa20a6824ce354a8373
#
_cell.length_a   1.000
_cell.length_b   1.000
_cell.length_c   1.000
_cell.angle_alpha   90.00
_cell.angle_beta   90.00
_cell.angle_gamma   90.00
#
_symmetry.space_group_name_H-M   'P 1'
#
loop_
_entity.id
_entity.type
_entity.pdbx_description
1 polymer ?
#
loop_
_entity_poly.entity_id
_entity_poly.type
_entity_poly.pdbx_seq_one_letter_code
_entity_poly.pdbx_strand_id
1 'polypeptide(L)'
;MKNISLDITKAAQFLNEGAVKAYEPQVKAAQEALEKGTCPGNDFLGWLHLPSSITPQFLDEVQAVANTLRQKCEVIVVAGIGGSYLGARAIIQALGNSFAWL
;
A
#
# COMPACT_ATOMS: atom_id res chain seq x y z
N MET A 1 -0.40 10.15 -16.53
CA MET A 1 0.24 9.89 -15.21
C MET A 1 1.72 9.60 -15.45
N LYS A 2 2.62 10.15 -14.64
CA LYS A 2 4.03 9.72 -14.70
C LYS A 2 4.10 8.29 -14.19
N ASN A 3 4.65 7.38 -14.96
CA ASN A 3 4.84 5.99 -14.54
C ASN A 3 5.89 5.94 -13.42
N ILE A 4 5.68 5.06 -12.47
CA ILE A 4 6.70 4.75 -11.45
C ILE A 4 7.82 4.01 -12.17
N SER A 5 9.06 4.45 -11.94
CA SER A 5 10.25 3.79 -12.47
C SER A 5 11.21 3.43 -11.33
N LEU A 6 11.94 2.35 -11.51
CA LEU A 6 12.98 1.92 -10.59
C LEU A 6 14.35 2.20 -11.22
N ASP A 7 15.17 3.03 -10.57
CA ASP A 7 16.55 3.28 -10.96
C ASP A 7 17.49 2.44 -10.07
N ILE A 8 18.13 1.44 -10.67
CA ILE A 8 19.09 0.55 -10.00
C ILE A 8 20.54 0.91 -10.30
N THR A 9 20.80 2.03 -10.96
CA THR A 9 22.15 2.40 -11.43
C THR A 9 23.19 2.36 -10.33
N LYS A 10 22.84 2.87 -9.13
CA LYS A 10 23.74 2.87 -7.98
C LYS A 10 23.94 1.49 -7.35
N ALA A 11 23.02 0.57 -7.51
CA ALA A 11 23.13 -0.79 -7.02
C ALA A 11 23.86 -1.71 -8.02
N ALA A 12 23.84 -1.37 -9.31
CA ALA A 12 24.37 -2.21 -10.39
C ALA A 12 25.87 -2.56 -10.18
N GLN A 13 26.67 -1.67 -9.59
CA GLN A 13 28.08 -1.92 -9.30
C GLN A 13 28.33 -3.06 -8.28
N PHE A 14 27.34 -3.44 -7.49
CA PHE A 14 27.41 -4.53 -6.51
C PHE A 14 26.80 -5.84 -7.02
N LEU A 15 26.28 -5.84 -8.23
CA LEU A 15 25.61 -6.98 -8.86
C LEU A 15 26.48 -7.53 -9.99
N ASN A 16 26.56 -8.85 -10.09
CA ASN A 16 27.16 -9.48 -11.25
C ASN A 16 26.37 -9.16 -12.52
N GLU A 17 27.04 -9.08 -13.65
CA GLU A 17 26.40 -8.87 -14.93
C GLU A 17 25.31 -9.93 -15.19
N GLY A 18 24.12 -9.47 -15.54
CA GLY A 18 22.98 -10.35 -15.79
C GLY A 18 22.29 -10.91 -14.56
N ALA A 19 22.76 -10.61 -13.33
CA ALA A 19 22.18 -11.15 -12.09
C ALA A 19 20.68 -10.86 -11.97
N VAL A 20 20.26 -9.63 -12.25
CA VAL A 20 18.82 -9.26 -12.19
C VAL A 20 18.00 -10.09 -13.19
N LYS A 21 18.51 -10.25 -14.42
CA LYS A 21 17.82 -11.02 -15.46
C LYS A 21 17.74 -12.51 -15.14
N ALA A 22 18.74 -13.06 -14.44
CA ALA A 22 18.75 -14.44 -14.04
C ALA A 22 17.60 -14.81 -13.08
N TYR A 23 17.06 -13.85 -12.32
CA TYR A 23 15.92 -14.05 -11.43
C TYR A 23 14.56 -13.95 -12.14
N GLU A 24 14.49 -13.49 -13.38
CA GLU A 24 13.23 -13.31 -14.10
C GLU A 24 12.31 -14.55 -14.10
N PRO A 25 12.79 -15.78 -14.36
CA PRO A 25 11.94 -16.96 -14.30
C PRO A 25 11.38 -17.24 -12.92
N GLN A 26 12.18 -17.00 -11.86
CA GLN A 26 11.75 -17.19 -10.47
C GLN A 26 10.69 -16.17 -10.07
N VAL A 27 10.87 -14.91 -10.46
CA VAL A 27 9.90 -13.82 -10.21
C VAL A 27 8.57 -14.14 -10.89
N LYS A 28 8.61 -14.59 -12.17
CA LYS A 28 7.39 -14.98 -12.88
C LYS A 28 6.68 -16.15 -12.21
N ALA A 29 7.40 -17.17 -11.81
CA ALA A 29 6.81 -18.32 -11.11
C ALA A 29 6.19 -17.93 -9.76
N ALA A 30 6.86 -17.06 -9.00
CA ALA A 30 6.35 -16.54 -7.73
C ALA A 30 5.09 -15.68 -7.92
N GLN A 31 5.10 -14.81 -8.94
CA GLN A 31 3.92 -14.00 -9.28
C GLN A 31 2.73 -14.87 -9.69
N GLU A 32 2.95 -15.88 -10.54
CA GLU A 32 1.89 -16.79 -10.92
C GLU A 32 1.32 -17.57 -9.73
N ALA A 33 2.18 -18.02 -8.81
CA ALA A 33 1.74 -18.71 -7.60
C ALA A 33 0.90 -17.79 -6.69
N LEU A 34 1.28 -16.52 -6.59
CA LEU A 34 0.56 -15.50 -5.86
C LEU A 34 -0.83 -15.25 -6.47
N GLU A 35 -0.89 -15.01 -7.78
CA GLU A 35 -2.15 -14.73 -8.50
C GLU A 35 -3.11 -15.93 -8.50
N LYS A 36 -2.57 -17.16 -8.54
CA LYS A 36 -3.36 -18.39 -8.48
C LYS A 36 -3.72 -18.81 -7.05
N GLY A 37 -3.18 -18.15 -6.03
CA GLY A 37 -3.39 -18.51 -4.64
C GLY A 37 -2.79 -19.89 -4.28
N THR A 38 -1.69 -20.29 -4.92
CA THR A 38 -1.02 -21.58 -4.67
C THR A 38 0.25 -21.44 -3.83
N CYS A 39 0.61 -20.23 -3.43
CA CYS A 39 1.77 -19.97 -2.58
C CYS A 39 1.46 -20.28 -1.10
N PRO A 40 2.49 -20.51 -0.28
CA PRO A 40 2.33 -20.54 1.18
C PRO A 40 1.71 -19.23 1.69
N GLY A 41 0.73 -19.34 2.59
CA GLY A 41 0.00 -18.18 3.12
C GLY A 41 -1.12 -17.66 2.21
N ASN A 42 -1.60 -18.47 1.28
CA ASN A 42 -2.70 -18.12 0.37
C ASN A 42 -4.00 -17.72 1.06
N ASP A 43 -4.22 -18.12 2.32
CA ASP A 43 -5.36 -17.69 3.14
C ASP A 43 -5.33 -16.18 3.46
N PHE A 44 -4.20 -15.50 3.26
CA PHE A 44 -3.98 -14.10 3.60
C PHE A 44 -3.81 -13.19 2.37
N LEU A 45 -4.40 -13.52 1.23
CA LEU A 45 -4.27 -12.78 -0.03
C LEU A 45 -5.35 -11.71 -0.25
N GLY A 46 -6.17 -11.38 0.75
CA GLY A 46 -7.22 -10.36 0.61
C GLY A 46 -6.73 -8.97 0.16
N TRP A 47 -5.46 -8.67 0.36
CA TRP A 47 -4.82 -7.41 -0.05
C TRP A 47 -4.49 -7.33 -1.54
N LEU A 48 -4.31 -8.48 -2.22
CA LEU A 48 -3.75 -8.57 -3.57
C LEU A 48 -4.56 -7.77 -4.60
N HIS A 49 -5.88 -7.91 -4.56
CA HIS A 49 -6.79 -7.24 -5.49
C HIS A 49 -7.60 -6.11 -4.82
N LEU A 50 -7.30 -5.78 -3.56
CA LEU A 50 -8.04 -4.77 -2.81
C LEU A 50 -8.12 -3.41 -3.53
N PRO A 51 -7.05 -2.85 -4.10
CA PRO A 51 -7.14 -1.57 -4.80
C PRO A 51 -8.13 -1.57 -5.97
N SER A 52 -8.27 -2.70 -6.66
CA SER A 52 -9.19 -2.86 -7.79
C SER A 52 -10.63 -3.11 -7.37
N SER A 53 -10.87 -3.51 -6.13
CA SER A 53 -12.20 -3.77 -5.58
C SER A 53 -12.86 -2.53 -4.97
N ILE A 54 -12.13 -1.43 -4.82
CA ILE A 54 -12.65 -0.18 -4.28
C ILE A 54 -13.54 0.49 -5.33
N THR A 55 -14.84 0.55 -5.02
CA THR A 55 -15.84 1.16 -5.89
C THR A 55 -16.12 2.61 -5.50
N PRO A 56 -16.67 3.45 -6.42
CA PRO A 56 -17.16 4.78 -6.06
C PRO A 56 -18.17 4.74 -4.89
N GLN A 57 -19.08 3.78 -4.89
CA GLN A 57 -20.06 3.63 -3.81
C GLN A 57 -19.38 3.39 -2.46
N PHE A 58 -18.36 2.53 -2.40
CA PHE A 58 -17.60 2.32 -1.16
C PHE A 58 -16.93 3.61 -0.68
N LEU A 59 -16.39 4.42 -1.59
CA LEU A 59 -15.81 5.71 -1.26
C LEU A 59 -16.84 6.70 -0.71
N ASP A 60 -18.06 6.72 -1.27
CA ASP A 60 -19.16 7.54 -0.79
C ASP A 60 -19.59 7.13 0.62
N GLU A 61 -19.64 5.84 0.91
CA GLU A 61 -19.94 5.31 2.25
C GLU A 61 -18.87 5.75 3.27
N VAL A 62 -17.59 5.62 2.93
CA VAL A 62 -16.47 6.09 3.78
C VAL A 62 -16.56 7.59 4.01
N GLN A 63 -16.86 8.36 2.96
CA GLN A 63 -17.00 9.82 3.06
C GLN A 63 -18.19 10.23 3.97
N ALA A 64 -19.29 9.51 3.89
CA ALA A 64 -20.46 9.76 4.74
C ALA A 64 -20.13 9.53 6.22
N VAL A 65 -19.40 8.46 6.54
CA VAL A 65 -18.92 8.19 7.92
C VAL A 65 -17.96 9.29 8.37
N ALA A 66 -17.00 9.68 7.53
CA ALA A 66 -16.03 10.72 7.83
C ALA A 66 -16.75 12.08 8.12
N ASN A 67 -17.76 12.43 7.34
CA ASN A 67 -18.55 13.64 7.55
C ASN A 67 -19.33 13.60 8.88
N THR A 68 -19.89 12.43 9.22
CA THR A 68 -20.57 12.22 10.50
C THR A 68 -19.63 12.42 11.69
N LEU A 69 -18.42 11.85 11.60
CA LEU A 69 -17.40 11.99 12.63
C LEU A 69 -16.96 13.47 12.81
N ARG A 70 -16.74 14.18 11.70
CA ARG A 70 -16.38 15.60 11.75
C ARG A 70 -17.43 16.48 12.45
N GLN A 71 -18.71 16.10 12.33
CA GLN A 71 -19.81 16.84 12.99
C GLN A 71 -19.93 16.52 14.48
N LYS A 72 -19.51 15.32 14.90
CA LYS A 72 -19.73 14.81 16.25
C LYS A 72 -18.49 14.86 17.15
N CYS A 73 -17.30 14.92 16.57
CA CYS A 73 -16.04 14.77 17.28
C CYS A 73 -15.08 15.89 16.92
N GLU A 74 -14.47 16.51 17.91
CA GLU A 74 -13.37 17.46 17.73
C GLU A 74 -12.03 16.72 17.57
N VAL A 75 -11.91 15.55 18.21
CA VAL A 75 -10.70 14.74 18.20
C VAL A 75 -11.05 13.28 17.91
N ILE A 76 -10.28 12.66 17.04
CA ILE A 76 -10.35 11.22 16.75
C ILE A 76 -9.03 10.59 17.20
N VAL A 77 -9.11 9.61 18.09
CA VAL A 77 -7.95 8.85 18.57
C VAL A 77 -7.92 7.50 17.89
N VAL A 78 -6.83 7.20 17.19
CA VAL A 78 -6.60 5.89 16.56
C VAL A 78 -5.62 5.10 17.42
N ALA A 79 -6.10 4.02 18.03
CA ALA A 79 -5.29 3.07 18.76
C ALA A 79 -4.97 1.87 17.85
N GLY A 80 -3.70 1.60 17.62
CA GLY A 80 -3.27 0.52 16.76
C GLY A 80 -1.76 0.27 16.88
N ILE A 81 -1.32 -0.88 16.41
CA ILE A 81 0.10 -1.25 16.39
C ILE A 81 0.51 -1.65 14.98
N GLY A 82 1.71 -1.25 14.55
CA GLY A 82 2.26 -1.61 13.25
C GLY A 82 1.34 -1.21 12.08
N GLY A 83 1.03 -2.17 11.21
CA GLY A 83 0.20 -1.94 10.03
C GLY A 83 -1.21 -1.43 10.29
N SER A 84 -1.74 -1.64 11.51
CA SER A 84 -3.08 -1.18 11.88
C SER A 84 -3.21 0.35 11.93
N TYR A 85 -2.11 1.11 12.02
CA TYR A 85 -2.17 2.57 12.02
C TYR A 85 -1.17 3.25 11.09
N LEU A 86 -0.06 2.60 10.75
CA LEU A 86 1.04 3.24 10.01
C LEU A 86 0.62 3.70 8.61
N GLY A 87 -0.24 2.96 7.93
CA GLY A 87 -0.76 3.35 6.61
C GLY A 87 -1.56 4.65 6.67
N ALA A 88 -2.53 4.72 7.58
CA ALA A 88 -3.32 5.93 7.79
C ALA A 88 -2.43 7.11 8.25
N ARG A 89 -1.48 6.88 9.16
CA ARG A 89 -0.53 7.89 9.62
C ARG A 89 0.31 8.45 8.49
N ALA A 90 0.82 7.59 7.60
CA ALA A 90 1.63 8.02 6.46
C ALA A 90 0.86 9.02 5.58
N ILE A 91 -0.40 8.73 5.26
CA ILE A 91 -1.25 9.61 4.44
C ILE A 91 -1.60 10.90 5.19
N ILE A 92 -1.98 10.81 6.46
CA ILE A 92 -2.30 11.99 7.28
C ILE A 92 -1.10 12.93 7.34
N GLN A 93 0.11 12.40 7.59
CA GLN A 93 1.32 13.23 7.66
C GLN A 93 1.76 13.78 6.30
N ALA A 94 1.55 13.04 5.21
CA ALA A 94 1.89 13.48 3.86
C ALA A 94 0.98 14.62 3.36
N LEU A 95 -0.29 14.61 3.75
CA LEU A 95 -1.30 15.57 3.30
C LEU A 95 -1.62 16.65 4.34
N GLY A 96 -1.26 16.44 5.59
CA GLY A 96 -1.50 17.38 6.67
C GLY A 96 -0.46 18.49 6.72
N ASN A 97 -0.83 19.61 7.39
CA ASN A 97 0.13 20.64 7.73
C ASN A 97 0.93 20.22 8.96
N SER A 98 2.22 19.93 8.78
CA SER A 98 3.11 19.50 9.86
C SER A 98 3.28 20.55 10.98
N PHE A 99 2.87 21.80 10.75
CA PHE A 99 2.96 22.92 11.69
C PHE A 99 1.58 23.37 12.22
N ALA A 100 0.52 22.61 11.98
CA ALA A 100 -0.85 22.99 12.40
C ALA A 100 -1.03 23.08 13.93
N TRP A 101 -0.08 22.56 14.69
CA TRP A 101 -0.06 22.58 16.16
C TRP A 101 0.80 23.71 16.76
N LEU A 102 1.47 24.48 15.93
CA LEU A 102 2.16 25.71 16.31
C LEU A 102 1.24 26.93 16.21
#